data_7cc113e84be59f5543cbbb4ca0dafffb
#
_entry.id   7cc113e84be59f5543cbbb4ca0dafffb
#
_cell.length_a   1.000
_cell.length_b   1.000
_cell.length_c   1.000
_cell.angle_alpha   90.00
_cell.angle_beta   90.00
_cell.angle_gamma   90.00
#
_symmetry.space_group_name_H-M   'P 1'
#
loop_
_entity.id
_entity.type
_entity.pdbx_description
1 polymer ?
#
loop_
_entity_poly.entity_id
_entity_poly.type
_entity_poly.pdbx_seq_one_letter_code
_entity_poly.pdbx_strand_id
1 'polypeptide(L)'
;LSAGYSEGDDYFEFYYDWRRPVETLADKLNDYITNVVLVGKDPDAKINLVGHSLGGLVSRAYGQKYGEDKINQLVTTGSPHQGAIRPYLLWAGAQIDDHLSWEWLGFELYLHLHQRRFASPVTAVRTLNPSLENLLPIFDFAKNSSNEIIPVDSMETINDYLNQLRDDLTTGLTDLITTIAGAQTETVEWINLGDRSIADRLLNRWPDGRPTEFDYTNDGDATVLTKSALIDDTDQTTIANSHQDLVQTP
;
A
#
# COMPACT_ATOMS: atom_id res chain seq x y z
N LEU A 1 -11.26 -18.86 17.64
CA LEU A 1 -10.06 -18.82 16.79
C LEU A 1 -9.21 -20.06 17.04
N SER A 2 -8.63 -20.64 15.96
CA SER A 2 -7.84 -21.89 16.05
C SER A 2 -6.58 -21.76 16.94
N ALA A 3 -6.09 -20.55 17.13
CA ALA A 3 -4.91 -20.24 17.95
C ALA A 3 -5.22 -19.98 19.43
N GLY A 4 -6.47 -20.16 19.87
CA GLY A 4 -6.88 -20.01 21.28
C GLY A 4 -7.22 -18.58 21.72
N TYR A 5 -7.19 -17.61 20.81
CA TYR A 5 -7.62 -16.23 21.10
C TYR A 5 -9.14 -16.09 21.14
N SER A 6 -9.63 -15.12 21.90
CA SER A 6 -11.06 -14.78 22.07
C SER A 6 -11.34 -13.38 21.53
N GLU A 7 -12.26 -13.28 20.57
CA GLU A 7 -12.67 -12.00 19.99
C GLU A 7 -13.27 -11.08 21.06
N GLY A 8 -12.84 -9.82 21.06
CA GLY A 8 -13.28 -8.80 22.01
C GLY A 8 -12.61 -8.86 23.39
N ASP A 9 -11.73 -9.85 23.63
CA ASP A 9 -10.92 -9.94 24.85
C ASP A 9 -9.41 -9.82 24.56
N ASP A 10 -8.84 -10.73 23.80
CA ASP A 10 -7.42 -10.73 23.44
C ASP A 10 -7.17 -10.76 21.93
N TYR A 11 -8.23 -10.73 21.11
CA TYR A 11 -8.20 -10.57 19.67
C TYR A 11 -9.20 -9.50 19.23
N PHE A 12 -8.75 -8.57 18.39
CA PHE A 12 -9.53 -7.45 17.90
C PHE A 12 -9.29 -7.24 16.41
N GLU A 13 -10.35 -7.00 15.65
CA GLU A 13 -10.27 -6.67 14.23
C GLU A 13 -10.54 -5.19 14.02
N PHE A 14 -9.63 -4.50 13.32
CA PHE A 14 -9.77 -3.09 12.98
C PHE A 14 -10.24 -2.95 11.55
N TYR A 15 -11.49 -2.53 11.37
CA TYR A 15 -12.09 -2.25 10.06
C TYR A 15 -12.03 -0.78 9.73
N TYR A 16 -11.67 -0.44 8.47
CA TYR A 16 -11.52 0.94 8.05
C TYR A 16 -11.89 1.17 6.59
N ASP A 17 -12.20 2.43 6.24
CA ASP A 17 -12.39 2.86 4.85
C ASP A 17 -11.01 3.01 4.18
N TRP A 18 -10.59 1.98 3.45
CA TRP A 18 -9.28 1.88 2.79
C TRP A 18 -8.98 3.03 1.83
N ARG A 19 -9.99 3.79 1.39
CA ARG A 19 -9.84 4.94 0.49
C ARG A 19 -9.21 6.15 1.19
N ARG A 20 -9.17 6.18 2.51
CA ARG A 20 -8.63 7.30 3.29
C ARG A 20 -7.10 7.26 3.31
N PRO A 21 -6.45 8.44 3.42
CA PRO A 21 -4.99 8.50 3.58
C PRO A 21 -4.51 7.62 4.75
N VAL A 22 -3.34 6.99 4.57
CA VAL A 22 -2.72 6.12 5.57
C VAL A 22 -2.56 6.84 6.91
N GLU A 23 -2.16 8.11 6.90
CA GLU A 23 -2.04 8.92 8.12
C GLU A 23 -3.37 9.01 8.90
N THR A 24 -4.48 9.28 8.18
CA THR A 24 -5.82 9.31 8.80
C THR A 24 -6.23 7.94 9.35
N LEU A 25 -5.81 6.86 8.69
CA LEU A 25 -6.09 5.51 9.16
C LEU A 25 -5.25 5.15 10.39
N ALA A 26 -4.01 5.62 10.47
CA ALA A 26 -3.16 5.49 11.66
C ALA A 26 -3.77 6.22 12.88
N ASP A 27 -4.35 7.42 12.67
CA ASP A 27 -5.07 8.15 13.72
C ASP A 27 -6.28 7.35 14.23
N LYS A 28 -7.07 6.78 13.31
CA LYS A 28 -8.21 5.93 13.69
C LYS A 28 -7.78 4.64 14.38
N LEU A 29 -6.66 4.06 13.98
CA LEU A 29 -6.10 2.89 14.64
C LEU A 29 -5.69 3.24 16.08
N ASN A 30 -5.04 4.39 16.28
CA ASN A 30 -4.73 4.88 17.63
C ASN A 30 -5.97 5.07 18.51
N ASP A 31 -7.01 5.68 17.95
CA ASP A 31 -8.28 5.84 18.66
C ASP A 31 -8.91 4.50 19.03
N TYR A 32 -8.85 3.53 18.11
CA TYR A 32 -9.37 2.19 18.35
C TYR A 32 -8.57 1.44 19.42
N ILE A 33 -7.24 1.48 19.34
CA ILE A 33 -6.35 0.86 20.33
C ILE A 33 -6.63 1.46 21.72
N THR A 34 -6.70 2.79 21.81
CA THR A 34 -6.86 3.49 23.09
C THR A 34 -8.23 3.29 23.70
N ASN A 35 -9.30 3.39 22.90
CA ASN A 35 -10.68 3.44 23.39
C ASN A 35 -11.41 2.11 23.34
N VAL A 36 -10.83 1.06 22.72
CA VAL A 36 -11.44 -0.26 22.60
C VAL A 36 -10.51 -1.35 23.12
N VAL A 37 -9.31 -1.47 22.52
CA VAL A 37 -8.40 -2.60 22.79
C VAL A 37 -7.83 -2.55 24.20
N LEU A 38 -7.35 -1.39 24.64
CA LEU A 38 -6.66 -1.20 25.93
C LEU A 38 -7.60 -0.79 27.08
N VAL A 39 -8.90 -0.64 26.81
CA VAL A 39 -9.85 -0.29 27.87
C VAL A 39 -9.91 -1.39 28.94
N GLY A 40 -9.63 -1.01 30.19
CA GLY A 40 -9.64 -1.94 31.33
C GLY A 40 -8.46 -2.91 31.39
N LYS A 41 -7.49 -2.78 30.48
CA LYS A 41 -6.23 -3.54 30.52
C LYS A 41 -5.22 -2.88 31.46
N ASP A 42 -4.13 -3.60 31.75
CA ASP A 42 -3.00 -3.05 32.50
C ASP A 42 -2.46 -1.76 31.83
N PRO A 43 -2.09 -0.72 32.57
CA PRO A 43 -1.49 0.50 32.02
C PRO A 43 -0.24 0.26 31.17
N ASP A 44 0.51 -0.81 31.48
CA ASP A 44 1.72 -1.21 30.75
C ASP A 44 1.44 -2.28 29.67
N ALA A 45 0.17 -2.60 29.42
CA ALA A 45 -0.20 -3.57 28.40
C ALA A 45 0.30 -3.13 27.02
N LYS A 46 0.88 -4.10 26.31
CA LYS A 46 1.36 -3.96 24.93
C LYS A 46 0.51 -4.80 23.99
N ILE A 47 0.45 -4.37 22.74
CA ILE A 47 -0.31 -5.03 21.67
C ILE A 47 0.61 -5.66 20.64
N ASN A 48 0.16 -6.75 20.04
CA ASN A 48 0.71 -7.26 18.79
C ASN A 48 -0.15 -6.75 17.64
N LEU A 49 0.46 -6.11 16.65
CA LEU A 49 -0.21 -5.66 15.44
C LEU A 49 0.11 -6.63 14.31
N VAL A 50 -0.92 -7.07 13.58
CA VAL A 50 -0.75 -7.86 12.36
C VAL A 50 -1.46 -7.15 11.23
N GLY A 51 -0.72 -6.76 10.21
CA GLY A 51 -1.26 -6.02 9.08
C GLY A 51 -0.94 -6.68 7.74
N HIS A 52 -1.96 -6.90 6.92
CA HIS A 52 -1.80 -7.35 5.53
C HIS A 52 -1.92 -6.17 4.58
N SER A 53 -1.06 -6.14 3.56
CA SER A 53 -1.14 -5.14 2.48
C SER A 53 -1.17 -3.70 3.03
N LEU A 54 -2.17 -2.89 2.68
CA LEU A 54 -2.38 -1.54 3.22
C LEU A 54 -2.43 -1.52 4.76
N GLY A 55 -2.96 -2.58 5.39
CA GLY A 55 -3.02 -2.68 6.85
C GLY A 55 -1.66 -2.67 7.53
N GLY A 56 -0.62 -3.22 6.89
CA GLY A 56 0.75 -3.14 7.40
C GLY A 56 1.33 -1.72 7.30
N LEU A 57 1.02 -0.97 6.24
CA LEU A 57 1.38 0.46 6.17
C LEU A 57 0.71 1.28 7.27
N VAL A 58 -0.58 1.02 7.52
CA VAL A 58 -1.34 1.70 8.59
C VAL A 58 -0.73 1.38 9.95
N SER A 59 -0.37 0.13 10.20
CA SER A 59 0.26 -0.30 11.46
C SER A 59 1.65 0.32 11.65
N ARG A 60 2.47 0.36 10.58
CA ARG A 60 3.77 1.03 10.59
C ARG A 60 3.61 2.53 10.85
N ALA A 61 2.70 3.19 10.14
CA ALA A 61 2.42 4.61 10.32
C ALA A 61 1.94 4.94 11.76
N TYR A 62 1.14 4.06 12.36
CA TYR A 62 0.76 4.15 13.77
C TYR A 62 1.99 4.11 14.68
N GLY A 63 2.87 3.12 14.52
CA GLY A 63 4.08 2.99 15.34
C GLY A 63 5.01 4.21 15.23
N GLN A 64 5.21 4.73 14.01
CA GLN A 64 6.04 5.91 13.77
C GLN A 64 5.43 7.20 14.33
N LYS A 65 4.11 7.36 14.25
CA LYS A 65 3.41 8.59 14.70
C LYS A 65 3.15 8.63 16.20
N TYR A 66 2.78 7.50 16.80
CA TYR A 66 2.35 7.41 18.20
C TYR A 66 3.38 6.78 19.13
N GLY A 67 4.48 6.31 18.57
CA GLY A 67 5.56 5.67 19.29
C GLY A 67 5.34 4.17 19.52
N GLU A 68 6.43 3.52 19.92
CA GLU A 68 6.54 2.07 20.07
C GLU A 68 6.17 1.53 21.46
N ASP A 69 5.93 2.43 22.43
CA ASP A 69 5.74 2.05 23.84
C ASP A 69 4.61 1.04 24.04
N LYS A 70 3.55 1.12 23.23
CA LYS A 70 2.39 0.22 23.27
C LYS A 70 2.52 -0.99 22.37
N ILE A 71 3.58 -1.09 21.57
CA ILE A 71 3.80 -2.19 20.65
C ILE A 71 4.71 -3.22 21.28
N ASN A 72 4.28 -4.48 21.29
CA ASN A 72 5.14 -5.62 21.61
C ASN A 72 5.77 -6.19 20.33
N GLN A 73 4.96 -6.36 19.27
CA GLN A 73 5.41 -6.79 17.95
C GLN A 73 4.48 -6.25 16.87
N LEU A 74 5.06 -5.94 15.72
CA LEU A 74 4.35 -5.52 14.52
C LEU A 74 4.72 -6.48 13.37
N VAL A 75 3.78 -7.28 12.91
CA VAL A 75 3.96 -8.20 11.78
C VAL A 75 3.25 -7.62 10.56
N THR A 76 3.98 -7.44 9.47
CA THR A 76 3.42 -7.03 8.20
C THR A 76 3.57 -8.12 7.15
N THR A 77 2.54 -8.35 6.36
CA THR A 77 2.57 -9.39 5.33
C THR A 77 2.10 -8.81 3.98
N GLY A 78 2.92 -8.94 2.95
CA GLY A 78 2.65 -8.38 1.63
C GLY A 78 2.43 -6.87 1.62
N SER A 79 2.91 -6.14 2.61
CA SER A 79 2.66 -4.71 2.75
C SER A 79 3.60 -3.89 1.87
N PRO A 80 3.09 -2.97 1.04
CA PRO A 80 3.92 -2.20 0.10
C PRO A 80 4.66 -1.06 0.81
N HIS A 81 5.69 -1.38 1.60
CA HIS A 81 6.47 -0.40 2.38
C HIS A 81 7.25 0.61 1.53
N GLN A 82 7.49 0.28 0.27
CA GLN A 82 8.05 1.18 -0.73
C GLN A 82 7.07 1.46 -1.88
N GLY A 83 5.78 1.14 -1.70
CA GLY A 83 4.74 1.30 -2.69
C GLY A 83 4.57 0.10 -3.62
N ALA A 84 3.61 0.19 -4.52
CA ALA A 84 3.30 -0.80 -5.54
C ALA A 84 3.07 -0.11 -6.89
N ILE A 85 3.34 -0.82 -7.99
CA ILE A 85 3.36 -0.21 -9.32
C ILE A 85 1.94 0.00 -9.87
N ARG A 86 1.04 -0.97 -9.67
CA ARG A 86 -0.33 -0.89 -10.24
C ARG A 86 -1.18 0.30 -9.78
N PRO A 87 -1.07 0.81 -8.54
CA PRO A 87 -1.73 2.06 -8.13
C PRO A 87 -1.43 3.26 -9.02
N TYR A 88 -0.26 3.32 -9.69
CA TYR A 88 0.07 4.36 -10.66
C TYR A 88 -0.94 4.44 -11.81
N LEU A 89 -1.46 3.29 -12.29
CA LEU A 89 -2.43 3.25 -13.39
C LEU A 89 -3.73 3.98 -13.04
N LEU A 90 -4.20 3.80 -11.81
CA LEU A 90 -5.38 4.51 -11.30
C LEU A 90 -5.08 5.97 -11.01
N TRP A 91 -4.00 6.25 -10.29
CA TRP A 91 -3.64 7.59 -9.84
C TRP A 91 -3.31 8.54 -10.98
N ALA A 92 -2.48 8.10 -11.94
CA ALA A 92 -2.03 8.90 -13.07
C ALA A 92 -3.00 8.89 -14.26
N GLY A 93 -3.71 7.78 -14.48
CA GLY A 93 -4.50 7.56 -15.67
C GLY A 93 -5.99 7.35 -15.45
N ALA A 94 -6.45 7.19 -14.21
CA ALA A 94 -7.80 6.69 -13.91
C ALA A 94 -8.13 5.45 -14.77
N GLN A 95 -7.13 4.58 -14.96
CA GLN A 95 -7.25 3.34 -15.72
C GLN A 95 -7.23 2.17 -14.75
N ILE A 96 -8.20 1.28 -14.88
CA ILE A 96 -8.25 0.01 -14.17
C ILE A 96 -7.55 -1.03 -15.02
N ASP A 97 -6.74 -1.85 -14.38
CA ASP A 97 -6.06 -2.95 -15.05
C ASP A 97 -7.05 -4.10 -15.27
N ASP A 98 -7.09 -4.68 -16.47
CA ASP A 98 -8.01 -5.75 -16.87
C ASP A 98 -7.78 -7.07 -16.09
N HIS A 99 -6.68 -7.17 -15.34
CA HIS A 99 -6.34 -8.33 -14.50
C HIS A 99 -6.86 -8.25 -13.07
N LEU A 100 -7.68 -7.24 -12.73
CA LEU A 100 -8.18 -7.03 -11.38
C LEU A 100 -9.49 -7.77 -11.10
N SER A 101 -9.62 -8.29 -9.88
CA SER A 101 -10.73 -9.10 -9.39
C SER A 101 -12.08 -8.37 -9.30
N TRP A 102 -13.16 -9.10 -8.99
CA TRP A 102 -14.55 -8.59 -8.81
C TRP A 102 -14.69 -7.38 -7.89
N GLU A 103 -13.78 -7.20 -6.95
CA GLU A 103 -13.75 -6.06 -6.02
C GLU A 103 -13.53 -4.74 -6.77
N TRP A 104 -12.75 -4.78 -7.83
CA TRP A 104 -12.47 -3.63 -8.70
C TRP A 104 -13.62 -3.28 -9.64
N LEU A 105 -14.45 -4.23 -10.03
CA LEU A 105 -15.67 -3.95 -10.79
C LEU A 105 -16.64 -3.06 -10.01
N GLY A 106 -16.77 -3.30 -8.70
CA GLY A 106 -17.54 -2.43 -7.81
C GLY A 106 -16.95 -1.02 -7.71
N PHE A 107 -15.63 -0.93 -7.69
CA PHE A 107 -14.92 0.35 -7.68
C PHE A 107 -15.05 1.10 -9.01
N GLU A 108 -14.96 0.42 -10.14
CA GLU A 108 -15.18 1.00 -11.46
C GLU A 108 -16.59 1.57 -11.60
N LEU A 109 -17.59 0.81 -11.17
CA LEU A 109 -18.98 1.28 -11.15
C LEU A 109 -19.13 2.51 -10.24
N TYR A 110 -18.51 2.50 -9.05
CA TYR A 110 -18.51 3.63 -8.13
C TYR A 110 -17.87 4.88 -8.76
N LEU A 111 -16.71 4.75 -9.41
CA LEU A 111 -16.07 5.85 -10.15
C LEU A 111 -16.95 6.34 -11.28
N HIS A 112 -17.55 5.43 -12.05
CA HIS A 112 -18.42 5.77 -13.18
C HIS A 112 -19.66 6.56 -12.75
N LEU A 113 -20.25 6.21 -11.63
CA LEU A 113 -21.41 6.91 -11.08
C LEU A 113 -21.08 8.30 -10.52
N HIS A 114 -19.87 8.51 -10.04
CA HIS A 114 -19.49 9.75 -9.36
C HIS A 114 -18.62 10.68 -10.22
N GLN A 115 -17.97 10.20 -11.29
CA GLN A 115 -17.03 10.99 -12.12
C GLN A 115 -17.66 12.25 -12.74
N ARG A 116 -18.97 12.25 -13.01
CA ARG A 116 -19.68 13.42 -13.58
C ARG A 116 -19.66 14.67 -12.69
N ARG A 117 -19.27 14.54 -11.44
CA ARG A 117 -19.16 15.64 -10.47
C ARG A 117 -17.77 16.28 -10.46
N PHE A 118 -16.81 15.71 -11.16
CA PHE A 118 -15.42 16.13 -11.17
C PHE A 118 -14.98 16.63 -12.53
N ALA A 119 -13.94 17.46 -12.55
CA ALA A 119 -13.39 18.06 -13.77
C ALA A 119 -12.79 17.02 -14.73
N SER A 120 -12.27 15.90 -14.19
CA SER A 120 -11.73 14.79 -14.97
C SER A 120 -11.85 13.47 -14.21
N PRO A 121 -11.72 12.30 -14.89
CA PRO A 121 -11.67 11.00 -14.23
C PRO A 121 -10.51 10.90 -13.19
N VAL A 122 -9.35 11.45 -13.51
CA VAL A 122 -8.18 11.49 -12.61
C VAL A 122 -8.50 12.28 -11.34
N THR A 123 -9.15 13.45 -11.47
CA THR A 123 -9.58 14.24 -10.32
C THR A 123 -10.57 13.46 -9.46
N ALA A 124 -11.49 12.70 -10.08
CA ALA A 124 -12.42 11.86 -9.35
C ALA A 124 -11.69 10.77 -8.53
N VAL A 125 -10.75 10.04 -9.16
CA VAL A 125 -9.94 9.01 -8.49
C VAL A 125 -9.20 9.60 -7.30
N ARG A 126 -8.43 10.64 -7.51
CA ARG A 126 -7.58 11.27 -6.48
C ARG A 126 -8.39 11.83 -5.31
N THR A 127 -9.56 12.41 -5.58
CA THR A 127 -10.42 12.96 -4.53
C THR A 127 -11.15 11.87 -3.72
N LEU A 128 -11.60 10.82 -4.40
CA LEU A 128 -12.39 9.76 -3.79
C LEU A 128 -11.53 8.70 -3.11
N ASN A 129 -10.26 8.55 -3.55
CA ASN A 129 -9.35 7.51 -3.07
C ASN A 129 -7.93 8.06 -2.86
N PRO A 130 -7.76 9.01 -1.94
CA PRO A 130 -6.44 9.60 -1.66
C PRO A 130 -5.41 8.59 -1.15
N SER A 131 -5.82 7.43 -0.60
CA SER A 131 -4.90 6.35 -0.21
C SER A 131 -4.05 5.82 -1.36
N LEU A 132 -4.52 5.93 -2.61
CA LEU A 132 -3.74 5.50 -3.78
C LEU A 132 -2.42 6.26 -3.92
N GLU A 133 -2.37 7.53 -3.51
CA GLU A 133 -1.12 8.30 -3.47
C GLU A 133 -0.11 7.65 -2.52
N ASN A 134 -0.57 7.21 -1.36
CA ASN A 134 0.28 6.56 -0.36
C ASN A 134 0.75 5.15 -0.79
N LEU A 135 0.19 4.62 -1.88
CA LEU A 135 0.58 3.32 -2.45
C LEU A 135 1.49 3.43 -3.67
N LEU A 136 1.79 4.65 -4.16
CA LEU A 136 2.69 4.86 -5.30
C LEU A 136 4.12 4.46 -4.94
N PRO A 137 4.89 3.91 -5.91
CA PRO A 137 6.28 3.52 -5.68
C PRO A 137 7.17 4.70 -5.29
N ILE A 138 8.13 4.46 -4.39
CA ILE A 138 9.24 5.37 -4.08
C ILE A 138 10.59 4.83 -4.59
N PHE A 139 10.54 3.91 -5.56
CA PHE A 139 11.69 3.35 -6.27
C PHE A 139 11.46 3.48 -7.77
N ASP A 140 12.52 3.39 -8.57
CA ASP A 140 12.43 3.42 -10.02
C ASP A 140 11.61 2.24 -10.54
N PHE A 141 10.55 2.54 -11.32
CA PHE A 141 9.60 1.57 -11.85
C PHE A 141 9.17 1.86 -13.28
N ALA A 142 9.65 2.95 -13.87
CA ALA A 142 9.25 3.38 -15.21
C ALA A 142 10.45 3.49 -16.15
N LYS A 143 10.23 3.18 -17.44
CA LYS A 143 11.18 3.33 -18.52
C LYS A 143 10.56 4.16 -19.64
N ASN A 144 11.39 4.90 -20.38
CA ASN A 144 10.97 5.63 -21.56
C ASN A 144 10.92 4.72 -22.81
N SER A 145 10.48 5.25 -23.96
CA SER A 145 10.41 4.54 -25.24
C SER A 145 11.79 4.05 -25.75
N SER A 146 12.89 4.53 -25.22
CA SER A 146 14.26 4.08 -25.51
C SER A 146 14.74 3.01 -24.51
N ASN A 147 13.86 2.51 -23.65
CA ASN A 147 14.17 1.54 -22.57
C ASN A 147 15.16 2.09 -21.51
N GLU A 148 15.24 3.40 -21.36
CA GLU A 148 16.02 4.05 -20.33
C GLU A 148 15.15 4.28 -19.08
N ILE A 149 15.72 4.07 -17.89
CA ILE A 149 15.04 4.27 -16.61
C ILE A 149 14.68 5.76 -16.45
N ILE A 150 13.44 6.02 -16.08
CA ILE A 150 12.97 7.33 -15.63
C ILE A 150 13.10 7.33 -14.10
N PRO A 151 14.04 8.14 -13.52
CA PRO A 151 14.17 8.20 -12.07
C PRO A 151 12.86 8.64 -11.41
N VAL A 152 12.43 7.94 -10.36
CA VAL A 152 11.17 8.23 -9.65
C VAL A 152 11.14 9.68 -9.15
N ASP A 153 12.28 10.22 -8.70
CA ASP A 153 12.40 11.60 -8.23
C ASP A 153 12.22 12.66 -9.36
N SER A 154 12.29 12.24 -10.63
CA SER A 154 12.06 13.12 -11.79
C SER A 154 10.62 13.10 -12.30
N MET A 155 9.77 12.21 -11.77
CA MET A 155 8.38 12.09 -12.15
C MET A 155 7.51 13.19 -11.52
N GLU A 156 6.40 13.54 -12.18
CA GLU A 156 5.38 14.41 -11.56
C GLU A 156 4.57 13.68 -10.48
N THR A 157 4.55 12.35 -10.55
CA THR A 157 3.78 11.50 -9.64
C THR A 157 4.70 10.98 -8.54
N ILE A 158 4.78 11.71 -7.42
CA ILE A 158 5.65 11.43 -6.28
C ILE A 158 4.83 11.02 -5.07
N ASN A 159 5.37 10.11 -4.25
CA ASN A 159 4.79 9.69 -2.98
C ASN A 159 5.62 10.25 -1.80
N ASP A 160 5.39 11.51 -1.48
CA ASP A 160 6.10 12.18 -0.39
C ASP A 160 5.85 11.52 0.96
N TYR A 161 4.66 10.97 1.17
CA TYR A 161 4.29 10.34 2.44
C TYR A 161 5.11 9.07 2.72
N LEU A 162 5.27 8.18 1.74
CA LEU A 162 6.12 6.99 1.91
C LEU A 162 7.60 7.34 2.03
N ASN A 163 8.08 8.36 1.31
CA ASN A 163 9.43 8.87 1.50
C ASN A 163 9.64 9.32 2.94
N GLN A 164 8.72 10.12 3.50
CA GLN A 164 8.78 10.54 4.89
C GLN A 164 8.72 9.34 5.84
N LEU A 165 7.80 8.38 5.65
CA LEU A 165 7.76 7.18 6.48
C LEU A 165 9.06 6.37 6.43
N ARG A 166 9.73 6.29 5.27
CA ARG A 166 11.04 5.64 5.16
C ARG A 166 12.09 6.37 5.98
N ASP A 167 12.15 7.69 5.84
CA ASP A 167 13.20 8.52 6.45
C ASP A 167 13.01 8.67 7.97
N ASP A 168 11.77 8.62 8.46
CA ASP A 168 11.41 8.75 9.88
C ASP A 168 11.42 7.40 10.65
N LEU A 169 11.81 6.29 10.01
CA LEU A 169 11.82 4.98 10.66
C LEU A 169 12.95 4.88 11.68
N THR A 170 12.58 4.60 12.94
CA THR A 170 13.52 4.51 14.05
C THR A 170 14.02 3.07 14.28
N THR A 171 15.24 2.92 14.80
CA THR A 171 15.79 1.61 15.16
C THR A 171 14.93 0.89 16.21
N GLY A 172 14.37 1.63 17.18
CA GLY A 172 13.48 1.03 18.19
C GLY A 172 12.24 0.38 17.58
N LEU A 173 11.68 1.00 16.52
CA LEU A 173 10.53 0.41 15.84
C LEU A 173 10.94 -0.74 14.90
N THR A 174 12.09 -0.66 14.21
CA THR A 174 12.56 -1.78 13.36
C THR A 174 12.79 -3.06 14.15
N ASP A 175 13.28 -2.96 15.38
CA ASP A 175 13.48 -4.10 16.28
C ASP A 175 12.17 -4.83 16.64
N LEU A 176 11.03 -4.16 16.51
CA LEU A 176 9.69 -4.72 16.77
C LEU A 176 8.98 -5.21 15.53
N ILE A 177 9.51 -4.92 14.32
CA ILE A 177 8.87 -5.25 13.05
C ILE A 177 9.37 -6.60 12.52
N THR A 178 8.42 -7.45 12.14
CA THR A 178 8.68 -8.61 11.27
C THR A 178 7.99 -8.36 9.94
N THR A 179 8.72 -8.46 8.83
CA THR A 179 8.19 -8.32 7.48
C THR A 179 8.11 -9.67 6.76
N ILE A 180 6.94 -9.97 6.19
CA ILE A 180 6.71 -11.18 5.41
C ILE A 180 6.37 -10.75 3.96
N ALA A 181 7.22 -11.14 3.02
CA ALA A 181 7.02 -10.88 1.60
C ALA A 181 6.54 -12.13 0.86
N GLY A 182 5.68 -11.94 -0.12
CA GLY A 182 5.40 -12.99 -1.09
C GLY A 182 6.39 -12.95 -2.26
N ALA A 183 6.61 -14.11 -2.88
CA ALA A 183 7.47 -14.27 -4.05
C ALA A 183 6.98 -15.41 -4.94
N GLN A 184 7.67 -15.61 -6.06
CA GLN A 184 7.43 -16.65 -7.08
C GLN A 184 6.08 -16.52 -7.80
N THR A 185 5.50 -15.32 -7.79
CA THR A 185 4.28 -15.00 -8.53
C THR A 185 4.56 -13.85 -9.50
N GLU A 186 4.09 -13.99 -10.74
CA GLU A 186 4.29 -12.99 -11.78
C GLU A 186 3.77 -11.63 -11.32
N THR A 187 4.64 -10.64 -11.23
CA THR A 187 4.42 -9.32 -10.68
C THR A 187 4.98 -8.27 -11.63
N VAL A 188 4.30 -7.14 -11.81
CA VAL A 188 4.81 -6.02 -12.62
C VAL A 188 6.07 -5.47 -11.96
N GLU A 189 7.15 -5.40 -12.74
CA GLU A 189 8.44 -4.83 -12.31
C GLU A 189 8.70 -3.45 -12.92
N TRP A 190 8.34 -3.26 -14.21
CA TRP A 190 8.50 -1.99 -14.91
C TRP A 190 7.27 -1.65 -15.74
N ILE A 191 7.03 -0.35 -15.89
CA ILE A 191 6.08 0.21 -16.85
C ILE A 191 6.85 0.95 -17.93
N ASN A 192 6.63 0.59 -19.19
CA ASN A 192 7.18 1.32 -20.34
C ASN A 192 6.22 2.49 -20.68
N LEU A 193 6.73 3.71 -20.63
CA LEU A 193 5.96 4.94 -20.87
C LEU A 193 6.24 5.48 -22.27
N GLY A 194 5.17 5.74 -22.99
CA GLY A 194 5.19 6.39 -24.31
C GLY A 194 4.53 7.77 -24.27
N ASP A 195 4.38 8.35 -25.46
CA ASP A 195 3.78 9.68 -25.61
C ASP A 195 2.31 9.73 -25.19
N ARG A 196 1.93 10.83 -24.58
CA ARG A 196 0.53 11.16 -24.27
C ARG A 196 -0.24 11.55 -25.53
N SER A 197 -1.43 11.00 -25.69
CA SER A 197 -2.37 11.45 -26.73
C SER A 197 -2.90 12.86 -26.42
N ILE A 198 -3.54 13.49 -27.40
CA ILE A 198 -4.24 14.78 -27.20
C ILE A 198 -5.36 14.62 -26.16
N ALA A 199 -6.07 13.50 -26.17
CA ALA A 199 -7.14 13.21 -25.21
C ALA A 199 -6.57 13.06 -23.78
N ASP A 200 -5.41 12.40 -23.62
CA ASP A 200 -4.76 12.27 -22.31
C ASP A 200 -4.38 13.63 -21.72
N ARG A 201 -3.88 14.54 -22.55
CA ARG A 201 -3.53 15.92 -22.12
C ARG A 201 -4.78 16.72 -21.72
N LEU A 202 -5.87 16.62 -22.48
CA LEU A 202 -7.12 17.32 -22.17
C LEU A 202 -7.78 16.78 -20.88
N LEU A 203 -7.60 15.50 -20.56
CA LEU A 203 -8.16 14.86 -19.37
C LEU A 203 -7.19 14.84 -18.19
N ASN A 204 -6.03 15.46 -18.30
CA ASN A 204 -4.96 15.45 -17.28
C ASN A 204 -4.50 14.04 -16.89
N ARG A 205 -4.47 13.12 -17.86
CA ARG A 205 -4.01 11.75 -17.66
C ARG A 205 -2.52 11.62 -17.95
N TRP A 206 -1.85 10.72 -17.24
CA TRP A 206 -0.49 10.26 -17.52
C TRP A 206 0.55 11.39 -17.54
N PRO A 207 0.73 12.15 -16.47
CA PRO A 207 1.66 13.28 -16.46
C PRO A 207 3.07 12.88 -16.91
N ASP A 208 3.52 11.71 -16.48
CA ASP A 208 4.86 11.18 -16.74
C ASP A 208 4.99 10.41 -18.07
N GLY A 209 3.89 10.18 -18.79
CA GLY A 209 3.82 9.37 -20.00
C GLY A 209 2.77 8.28 -19.91
N ARG A 210 2.23 7.86 -21.05
CA ARG A 210 1.19 6.82 -21.12
C ARG A 210 1.82 5.43 -21.08
N PRO A 211 1.34 4.51 -20.21
CA PRO A 211 1.75 3.11 -20.22
C PRO A 211 1.49 2.46 -21.59
N THR A 212 2.50 1.76 -22.11
CA THR A 212 2.45 1.05 -23.40
C THR A 212 2.66 -0.46 -23.21
N GLU A 213 3.57 -0.84 -22.33
CA GLU A 213 3.93 -2.24 -22.06
C GLU A 213 4.32 -2.40 -20.59
N PHE A 214 4.28 -3.64 -20.10
CA PHE A 214 4.69 -4.01 -18.75
C PHE A 214 5.73 -5.10 -18.80
N ASP A 215 6.83 -4.93 -18.05
CA ASP A 215 7.78 -5.99 -17.80
C ASP A 215 7.41 -6.67 -16.49
N TYR A 216 7.58 -7.99 -16.43
CA TYR A 216 7.19 -8.80 -15.27
C TYR A 216 8.39 -9.53 -14.68
N THR A 217 8.33 -9.82 -13.41
CA THR A 217 9.26 -10.66 -12.66
C THR A 217 8.50 -11.67 -11.80
N ASN A 218 9.19 -12.71 -11.35
CA ASN A 218 8.67 -13.61 -10.32
C ASN A 218 9.12 -13.21 -8.89
N ASP A 219 9.74 -12.04 -8.75
CA ASP A 219 10.15 -11.50 -7.46
C ASP A 219 9.06 -10.60 -6.84
N GLY A 220 7.93 -11.23 -6.56
CA GLY A 220 6.75 -10.58 -5.98
C GLY A 220 5.59 -11.56 -5.81
N ASP A 221 4.47 -11.03 -5.36
CA ASP A 221 3.26 -11.76 -4.97
C ASP A 221 2.04 -11.51 -5.88
N ALA A 222 2.23 -11.04 -7.10
CA ALA A 222 1.27 -10.54 -8.09
C ALA A 222 0.80 -9.08 -7.87
N THR A 223 1.06 -8.50 -6.72
CA THR A 223 0.62 -7.13 -6.36
C THR A 223 1.79 -6.26 -5.93
N VAL A 224 2.63 -6.79 -5.04
CA VAL A 224 3.76 -6.10 -4.42
C VAL A 224 5.06 -6.84 -4.75
N LEU A 225 6.08 -6.10 -5.16
CA LEU A 225 7.42 -6.66 -5.33
C LEU A 225 8.01 -7.04 -3.97
N THR A 226 8.75 -8.14 -3.91
CA THR A 226 9.41 -8.61 -2.68
C THR A 226 10.24 -7.52 -2.02
N LYS A 227 11.04 -6.76 -2.80
CA LYS A 227 11.83 -5.62 -2.31
C LYS A 227 10.99 -4.53 -1.65
N SER A 228 9.74 -4.34 -2.09
CA SER A 228 8.85 -3.33 -1.52
C SER A 228 8.16 -3.81 -0.24
N ALA A 229 7.98 -5.12 -0.08
CA ALA A 229 7.33 -5.69 1.09
C ALA A 229 8.29 -5.87 2.29
N LEU A 230 9.58 -5.81 2.06
CA LEU A 230 10.61 -5.92 3.09
C LEU A 230 11.07 -4.52 3.54
N ILE A 231 11.42 -4.41 4.81
CA ILE A 231 12.05 -3.23 5.42
C ILE A 231 13.43 -3.65 5.90
N ASP A 232 14.47 -2.90 5.52
CA ASP A 232 15.83 -3.15 5.96
C ASP A 232 15.93 -3.10 7.50
N ASP A 233 16.86 -3.87 8.04
CA ASP A 233 17.13 -3.96 9.49
C ASP A 233 15.93 -4.48 10.33
N THR A 234 14.98 -5.19 9.71
CA THR A 234 13.89 -5.89 10.39
C THR A 234 14.07 -7.41 10.31
N ASP A 235 13.30 -8.16 11.10
CA ASP A 235 13.16 -9.60 10.89
C ASP A 235 12.38 -9.87 9.59
N GLN A 236 12.98 -10.61 8.65
CA GLN A 236 12.47 -10.76 7.29
C GLN A 236 12.22 -12.21 6.91
N THR A 237 11.06 -12.46 6.30
CA THR A 237 10.71 -13.77 5.74
C THR A 237 10.11 -13.62 4.35
N THR A 238 10.50 -14.51 3.43
CA THR A 238 9.91 -14.58 2.08
C THR A 238 9.22 -15.93 1.88
N ILE A 239 7.98 -15.89 1.39
CA ILE A 239 7.14 -17.07 1.19
C ILE A 239 6.71 -17.14 -0.29
N ALA A 240 6.75 -18.33 -0.89
CA ALA A 240 6.32 -18.56 -2.26
C ALA A 240 4.78 -18.61 -2.35
N ASN A 241 4.14 -17.45 -2.24
CA ASN A 241 2.69 -17.31 -2.25
C ASN A 241 2.23 -16.04 -2.97
N SER A 242 0.99 -16.07 -3.47
CA SER A 242 0.30 -14.88 -3.99
C SER A 242 -0.11 -13.93 -2.86
N HIS A 243 -0.38 -12.69 -3.20
CA HIS A 243 -0.75 -11.62 -2.26
C HIS A 243 -1.92 -12.01 -1.33
N GLN A 244 -2.93 -12.66 -1.88
CA GLN A 244 -4.12 -13.09 -1.12
C GLN A 244 -3.85 -14.32 -0.25
N ASP A 245 -2.98 -15.22 -0.72
CA ASP A 245 -2.68 -16.47 -0.02
C ASP A 245 -1.72 -16.27 1.16
N LEU A 246 -1.00 -15.13 1.22
CA LEU A 246 -0.11 -14.79 2.33
C LEU A 246 -0.81 -14.78 3.70
N VAL A 247 -2.10 -14.47 3.74
CA VAL A 247 -2.89 -14.47 5.00
C VAL A 247 -3.57 -15.79 5.30
N GLN A 248 -3.50 -16.76 4.38
CA GLN A 248 -4.14 -18.07 4.51
C GLN A 248 -3.11 -19.19 4.78
N THR A 249 -1.82 -18.88 4.71
CA THR A 249 -0.75 -19.85 4.95
C THR A 249 -0.59 -20.09 6.44
N PRO A 250 -0.67 -21.36 6.90
CA PRO A 250 -0.52 -21.72 8.31
C PRO A 250 0.92 -21.55 8.81
#